data_bb90f55c684648496092cc1bf5c3cde9
#
_entry.id   bb90f55c684648496092cc1bf5c3cde9
#
_cell.length_a   1.000
_cell.length_b   1.000
_cell.length_c   1.000
_cell.angle_alpha   90.00
_cell.angle_beta   90.00
_cell.angle_gamma   90.00
#
_symmetry.space_group_name_H-M   'P 1'
#
loop_
_entity.id
_entity.type
_entity.pdbx_description
1 polymer ?
#
loop_
_entity_poly.entity_id
_entity_poly.type
_entity_poly.pdbx_seq_one_letter_code
_entity_poly.pdbx_strand_id
1 'polypeptide(L)'
;VSRSRIVVLAAAVLGMAVTARLGWWQLDRAAQKSALQAALDERRALPPLPQHALARTEADALAQHHRAAVLQGRWLPEATVYLDNRPMNGRAGFFVLTPLQLDDGSVVLVQRGWLPRDPAERTRVQAPPVAATAVSVPGRIAPGPGRLYEFATGEAGPIRQNLDLGEHARATGLPLRPWTLLQTEPETVVDDGEVALGREPVGAIEDPALLRDWPAPATGLAKHHGYAAQWFALCALIAGLTLWFQFLQPLRQRHAARRRELPPA
;
A
#
# COMPACT_ATOMS: atom_id res chain seq x y z
N VAL A 1 -36.31 -20.86 38.49
CA VAL A 1 -35.20 -20.95 37.52
C VAL A 1 -33.95 -21.28 38.30
N SER A 2 -33.25 -22.40 37.97
CA SER A 2 -32.04 -22.78 38.71
C SER A 2 -30.91 -21.75 38.48
N ARG A 3 -30.07 -21.49 39.54
CA ARG A 3 -28.93 -20.55 39.46
C ARG A 3 -28.03 -20.87 38.25
N SER A 4 -27.79 -22.16 37.96
CA SER A 4 -27.01 -22.58 36.81
C SER A 4 -27.58 -22.12 35.46
N ARG A 5 -28.90 -22.14 35.30
CA ARG A 5 -29.57 -21.68 34.10
C ARG A 5 -29.40 -20.18 33.84
N ILE A 6 -29.47 -19.39 34.93
CA ILE A 6 -29.24 -17.93 34.87
C ILE A 6 -27.79 -17.65 34.44
N VAL A 7 -26.83 -18.35 35.03
CA VAL A 7 -25.41 -18.21 34.67
C VAL A 7 -25.15 -18.56 33.20
N VAL A 8 -25.71 -19.65 32.70
CA VAL A 8 -25.56 -20.05 31.27
C VAL A 8 -26.18 -19.01 30.33
N LEU A 9 -27.37 -18.50 30.65
CA LEU A 9 -28.02 -17.45 29.85
C LEU A 9 -27.21 -16.14 29.87
N ALA A 10 -26.71 -15.74 31.03
CA ALA A 10 -25.87 -14.54 31.15
C ALA A 10 -24.56 -14.68 30.32
N ALA A 11 -23.91 -15.86 30.41
CA ALA A 11 -22.72 -16.14 29.65
C ALA A 11 -23.00 -16.15 28.12
N ALA A 12 -24.13 -16.71 27.71
CA ALA A 12 -24.54 -16.72 26.29
C ALA A 12 -24.82 -15.31 25.76
N VAL A 13 -25.54 -14.47 26.53
CA VAL A 13 -25.80 -13.08 26.16
C VAL A 13 -24.51 -12.28 26.06
N LEU A 14 -23.59 -12.45 27.02
CA LEU A 14 -22.29 -11.81 26.97
C LEU A 14 -21.48 -12.28 25.75
N GLY A 15 -21.44 -13.59 25.49
CA GLY A 15 -20.76 -14.17 24.32
C GLY A 15 -21.32 -13.63 23.00
N MET A 16 -22.64 -13.54 22.88
CA MET A 16 -23.29 -12.95 21.69
C MET A 16 -22.97 -11.46 21.55
N ALA A 17 -22.98 -10.69 22.65
CA ALA A 17 -22.65 -9.27 22.61
C ALA A 17 -21.21 -9.02 22.19
N VAL A 18 -20.26 -9.80 22.72
CA VAL A 18 -18.83 -9.68 22.36
C VAL A 18 -18.60 -10.06 20.89
N THR A 19 -19.15 -11.19 20.45
CA THR A 19 -18.96 -11.65 19.07
C THR A 19 -19.62 -10.72 18.06
N ALA A 20 -20.82 -10.22 18.33
CA ALA A 20 -21.47 -9.20 17.50
C ALA A 20 -20.66 -7.90 17.45
N ARG A 21 -20.12 -7.44 18.58
CA ARG A 21 -19.30 -6.24 18.66
C ARG A 21 -18.01 -6.38 17.84
N LEU A 22 -17.37 -7.55 17.88
CA LEU A 22 -16.17 -7.84 17.08
C LEU A 22 -16.50 -7.93 15.58
N GLY A 23 -17.64 -8.50 15.21
CA GLY A 23 -18.11 -8.51 13.82
C GLY A 23 -18.32 -7.08 13.28
N TRP A 24 -19.00 -6.24 14.04
CA TRP A 24 -19.20 -4.82 13.71
C TRP A 24 -17.88 -4.06 13.59
N TRP A 25 -16.96 -4.26 14.53
CA TRP A 25 -15.65 -3.62 14.49
C TRP A 25 -14.86 -3.99 13.21
N GLN A 26 -14.94 -5.25 12.76
CA GLN A 26 -14.29 -5.67 11.51
C GLN A 26 -14.92 -4.99 10.29
N LEU A 27 -16.25 -4.83 10.25
CA LEU A 27 -16.92 -4.11 9.15
C LEU A 27 -16.54 -2.62 9.14
N ASP A 28 -16.50 -1.99 10.30
CA ASP A 28 -16.09 -0.59 10.42
C ASP A 28 -14.65 -0.39 9.94
N ARG A 29 -13.76 -1.32 10.30
CA ARG A 29 -12.37 -1.30 9.83
C ARG A 29 -12.26 -1.48 8.31
N ALA A 30 -13.10 -2.35 7.74
CA ALA A 30 -13.18 -2.51 6.28
C ALA A 30 -13.67 -1.21 5.61
N ALA A 31 -14.70 -0.58 6.16
CA ALA A 31 -15.24 0.67 5.64
C ALA A 31 -14.23 1.83 5.67
N GLN A 32 -13.48 1.98 6.79
CA GLN A 32 -12.41 2.99 6.91
C GLN A 32 -11.34 2.80 5.83
N LYS A 33 -10.89 1.56 5.61
CA LYS A 33 -9.88 1.24 4.60
C LYS A 33 -10.41 1.47 3.18
N SER A 34 -11.66 1.13 2.93
CA SER A 34 -12.32 1.37 1.63
C SER A 34 -12.44 2.86 1.34
N ALA A 35 -12.82 3.67 2.32
CA ALA A 35 -12.90 5.12 2.18
C ALA A 35 -11.52 5.76 1.89
N LEU A 36 -10.48 5.30 2.60
CA LEU A 36 -9.11 5.75 2.33
C LEU A 36 -8.67 5.39 0.90
N GLN A 37 -8.96 4.16 0.45
CA GLN A 37 -8.63 3.74 -0.91
C GLN A 37 -9.36 4.60 -1.95
N ALA A 38 -10.65 4.85 -1.76
CA ALA A 38 -11.44 5.69 -2.66
C ALA A 38 -10.88 7.13 -2.74
N ALA A 39 -10.48 7.72 -1.61
CA ALA A 39 -9.84 9.04 -1.58
C ALA A 39 -8.48 9.07 -2.31
N LEU A 40 -7.70 7.99 -2.23
CA LEU A 40 -6.46 7.87 -2.99
C LEU A 40 -6.71 7.73 -4.48
N ASP A 41 -7.71 6.95 -4.87
CA ASP A 41 -8.07 6.73 -6.28
C ASP A 41 -8.66 8.00 -6.91
N GLU A 42 -9.45 8.75 -6.16
CA GLU A 42 -9.92 10.08 -6.58
C GLU A 42 -8.75 11.04 -6.84
N ARG A 43 -7.76 11.10 -5.94
CA ARG A 43 -6.55 11.92 -6.15
C ARG A 43 -5.74 11.50 -7.37
N ARG A 44 -5.67 10.20 -7.65
CA ARG A 44 -4.98 9.64 -8.83
C ARG A 44 -5.67 9.97 -10.14
N ALA A 45 -7.00 10.08 -10.12
CA ALA A 45 -7.82 10.41 -11.29
C ALA A 45 -7.78 11.90 -11.68
N LEU A 46 -7.27 12.76 -10.79
CA LEU A 46 -7.12 14.19 -11.11
C LEU A 46 -6.08 14.40 -12.23
N PRO A 47 -6.24 15.42 -13.09
CA PRO A 47 -5.26 15.73 -14.12
C PRO A 47 -3.85 15.87 -13.56
N PRO A 48 -2.80 15.47 -14.31
CA PRO A 48 -1.43 15.61 -13.86
C PRO A 48 -1.10 17.04 -13.45
N LEU A 49 -0.32 17.19 -12.38
CA LEU A 49 0.17 18.50 -11.96
C LEU A 49 1.23 19.00 -12.95
N PRO A 50 1.12 20.27 -13.40
CA PRO A 50 2.15 20.86 -14.23
C PRO A 50 3.43 21.07 -13.42
N GLN A 51 4.59 20.96 -14.06
CA GLN A 51 5.90 21.00 -13.41
C GLN A 51 6.14 22.25 -12.56
N HIS A 52 5.66 23.42 -13.01
CA HIS A 52 5.79 24.68 -12.28
C HIS A 52 4.98 24.75 -10.96
N ALA A 53 3.91 23.93 -10.84
CA ALA A 53 3.05 23.86 -9.65
C ALA A 53 3.52 22.82 -8.61
N LEU A 54 4.64 22.12 -8.88
CA LEU A 54 5.14 21.09 -7.99
C LEU A 54 5.70 21.66 -6.69
N ALA A 55 5.39 21.00 -5.59
CA ALA A 55 5.74 21.40 -4.24
C ALA A 55 7.25 21.62 -4.07
N ARG A 56 7.60 22.70 -3.36
CA ARG A 56 8.97 23.02 -2.95
C ARG A 56 9.22 22.80 -1.47
N THR A 57 8.16 22.74 -0.67
CA THR A 57 8.21 22.52 0.77
C THR A 57 7.59 21.18 1.12
N GLU A 58 7.93 20.62 2.27
CA GLU A 58 7.36 19.36 2.76
C GLU A 58 5.86 19.47 3.03
N ALA A 59 5.41 20.60 3.55
CA ALA A 59 4.00 20.85 3.82
C ALA A 59 3.16 20.83 2.53
N ASP A 60 3.63 21.49 1.46
CA ASP A 60 2.95 21.48 0.17
C ASP A 60 2.99 20.10 -0.50
N ALA A 61 4.09 19.36 -0.32
CA ALA A 61 4.26 18.02 -0.85
C ALA A 61 3.22 17.05 -0.31
N LEU A 62 2.88 17.13 0.98
CA LEU A 62 1.83 16.31 1.60
C LEU A 62 0.48 16.46 0.89
N ALA A 63 0.11 17.68 0.49
CA ALA A 63 -1.12 17.94 -0.25
C ALA A 63 -1.10 17.35 -1.66
N GLN A 64 0.09 17.20 -2.25
CA GLN A 64 0.30 16.67 -3.60
C GLN A 64 0.56 15.16 -3.66
N HIS A 65 0.74 14.47 -2.54
CA HIS A 65 0.95 13.03 -2.54
C HIS A 65 -0.17 12.31 -3.28
N HIS A 66 0.22 11.28 -4.02
CA HIS A 66 -0.62 10.44 -4.87
C HIS A 66 -1.18 11.11 -6.13
N ARG A 67 -0.90 12.41 -6.38
CA ARG A 67 -1.23 13.08 -7.62
C ARG A 67 -0.30 12.62 -8.75
N ALA A 68 -0.87 12.50 -9.96
CA ALA A 68 -0.07 12.32 -11.16
C ALA A 68 0.73 13.58 -11.47
N ALA A 69 1.94 13.40 -12.00
CA ALA A 69 2.79 14.45 -12.53
C ALA A 69 3.65 13.91 -13.68
N VAL A 70 4.02 14.79 -14.60
CA VAL A 70 4.99 14.49 -15.64
C VAL A 70 6.17 15.44 -15.42
N LEU A 71 7.37 14.87 -15.20
CA LEU A 71 8.58 15.66 -15.00
C LEU A 71 9.39 15.69 -16.30
N GLN A 72 9.92 16.84 -16.63
CA GLN A 72 10.89 17.01 -17.69
C GLN A 72 12.24 17.40 -17.10
N GLY A 73 13.31 16.76 -17.55
CA GLY A 73 14.63 17.01 -17.00
C GLY A 73 15.70 16.08 -17.52
N ARG A 74 16.87 16.13 -16.90
CA ARG A 74 18.04 15.31 -17.26
C ARG A 74 18.42 14.40 -16.09
N TRP A 75 18.68 13.12 -16.38
CA TRP A 75 19.14 12.18 -15.37
C TRP A 75 20.54 12.55 -14.84
N LEU A 76 20.75 12.27 -13.55
CA LEU A 76 22.05 12.30 -12.88
C LEU A 76 22.42 10.86 -12.47
N PRO A 77 22.87 10.03 -13.44
CA PRO A 77 23.03 8.58 -13.21
C PRO A 77 24.11 8.23 -12.18
N GLU A 78 25.12 9.08 -12.00
CA GLU A 78 26.21 8.92 -11.04
C GLU A 78 25.74 8.97 -9.58
N ALA A 79 24.56 9.56 -9.32
CA ALA A 79 23.94 9.64 -8.01
C ALA A 79 22.79 8.63 -7.83
N THR A 80 22.76 7.58 -8.66
CA THR A 80 21.76 6.51 -8.53
C THR A 80 21.97 5.69 -7.26
N VAL A 81 20.88 5.41 -6.55
CA VAL A 81 20.83 4.58 -5.35
C VAL A 81 19.95 3.35 -5.59
N TYR A 82 20.41 2.20 -5.09
CA TYR A 82 19.68 0.93 -5.11
C TYR A 82 19.25 0.58 -3.70
N LEU A 83 17.94 0.61 -3.43
CA LEU A 83 17.43 0.22 -2.12
C LEU A 83 17.22 -1.29 -2.08
N ASP A 84 18.03 -1.95 -1.28
CA ASP A 84 18.01 -3.40 -1.10
C ASP A 84 16.82 -3.88 -0.26
N ASN A 85 16.60 -5.18 -0.33
CA ASN A 85 15.56 -5.89 0.42
C ASN A 85 14.13 -5.38 0.12
N ARG A 86 13.88 -4.98 -1.13
CA ARG A 86 12.57 -4.54 -1.61
C ARG A 86 11.89 -5.69 -2.35
N PRO A 87 10.89 -6.35 -1.72
CA PRO A 87 10.18 -7.42 -2.40
C PRO A 87 9.18 -6.87 -3.43
N MET A 88 9.14 -7.52 -4.61
CA MET A 88 8.11 -7.32 -5.61
C MET A 88 7.68 -8.67 -6.17
N ASN A 89 6.39 -8.93 -6.24
CA ASN A 89 5.82 -10.21 -6.72
C ASN A 89 6.44 -11.45 -6.05
N GLY A 90 6.71 -11.38 -4.73
CA GLY A 90 7.30 -12.46 -3.94
C GLY A 90 8.80 -12.69 -4.16
N ARG A 91 9.47 -11.87 -4.96
CA ARG A 91 10.92 -11.95 -5.23
C ARG A 91 11.65 -10.82 -4.52
N ALA A 92 12.83 -11.10 -3.96
CA ALA A 92 13.71 -10.08 -3.40
C ALA A 92 14.45 -9.30 -4.51
N GLY A 93 14.64 -8.00 -4.32
CA GLY A 93 15.30 -7.15 -5.29
C GLY A 93 15.55 -5.74 -4.77
N PHE A 94 15.77 -4.83 -5.70
CA PHE A 94 16.16 -3.45 -5.46
C PHE A 94 15.14 -2.48 -6.04
N PHE A 95 14.79 -1.43 -5.31
CA PHE A 95 14.24 -0.23 -5.94
C PHE A 95 15.39 0.61 -6.48
N VAL A 96 15.25 1.04 -7.73
CA VAL A 96 16.21 1.91 -8.40
C VAL A 96 15.75 3.35 -8.28
N LEU A 97 16.57 4.18 -7.66
CA LEU A 97 16.31 5.59 -7.46
C LEU A 97 17.38 6.41 -8.18
N THR A 98 16.97 7.16 -9.19
CA THR A 98 17.88 8.04 -9.94
C THR A 98 17.41 9.48 -9.80
N PRO A 99 18.29 10.43 -9.46
CA PRO A 99 17.93 11.84 -9.44
C PRO A 99 17.69 12.37 -10.86
N LEU A 100 16.66 13.20 -11.01
CA LEU A 100 16.31 13.92 -12.24
C LEU A 100 16.45 15.41 -11.96
N GLN A 101 17.33 16.08 -12.66
CA GLN A 101 17.48 17.54 -12.59
C GLN A 101 16.44 18.19 -13.49
N LEU A 102 15.64 19.08 -12.92
CA LEU A 102 14.62 19.86 -13.62
C LEU A 102 15.21 21.14 -14.20
N ASP A 103 14.48 21.79 -15.09
CA ASP A 103 14.93 23.04 -15.76
C ASP A 103 15.14 24.20 -14.80
N ASP A 104 14.46 24.19 -13.63
CA ASP A 104 14.66 25.21 -12.58
C ASP A 104 15.87 24.94 -11.68
N GLY A 105 16.69 23.96 -12.04
CA GLY A 105 17.90 23.55 -11.30
C GLY A 105 17.61 22.67 -10.08
N SER A 106 16.37 22.53 -9.65
CA SER A 106 16.03 21.60 -8.56
C SER A 106 16.10 20.14 -9.02
N VAL A 107 16.23 19.24 -8.08
CA VAL A 107 16.37 17.81 -8.37
C VAL A 107 15.23 17.02 -7.70
N VAL A 108 14.65 16.09 -8.42
CA VAL A 108 13.68 15.14 -7.89
C VAL A 108 14.27 13.75 -7.89
N LEU A 109 14.22 13.05 -6.76
CA LEU A 109 14.62 11.65 -6.71
C LEU A 109 13.48 10.79 -7.28
N VAL A 110 13.74 10.13 -8.41
CA VAL A 110 12.76 9.31 -9.11
C VAL A 110 12.95 7.83 -8.77
N GLN A 111 11.92 7.19 -8.27
CA GLN A 111 11.84 5.75 -8.12
C GLN A 111 11.49 5.16 -9.50
N ARG A 112 12.51 4.78 -10.27
CA ARG A 112 12.37 4.36 -11.67
C ARG A 112 11.71 3.01 -11.85
N GLY A 113 11.92 2.10 -10.91
CA GLY A 113 11.39 0.75 -10.98
C GLY A 113 12.10 -0.19 -10.01
N TRP A 114 11.84 -1.47 -10.18
CA TRP A 114 12.41 -2.54 -9.39
C TRP A 114 13.23 -3.50 -10.28
N LEU A 115 14.37 -3.93 -9.75
CA LEU A 115 15.22 -4.94 -10.34
C LEU A 115 15.29 -6.18 -9.46
N PRO A 116 15.27 -7.40 -10.03
CA PRO A 116 15.51 -8.61 -9.27
C PRO A 116 16.94 -8.64 -8.77
N ARG A 117 17.14 -9.24 -7.58
CA ARG A 117 18.48 -9.52 -7.05
C ARG A 117 19.12 -10.66 -7.85
N ASP A 118 20.42 -10.54 -8.14
CA ASP A 118 21.19 -11.63 -8.71
C ASP A 118 21.25 -12.81 -7.71
N PRO A 119 20.87 -14.03 -8.11
CA PRO A 119 20.89 -15.18 -7.22
C PRO A 119 22.31 -15.61 -6.79
N ALA A 120 23.31 -15.37 -7.64
CA ALA A 120 24.69 -15.78 -7.42
C ALA A 120 25.48 -14.71 -6.64
N GLU A 121 25.22 -13.43 -6.89
CA GLU A 121 25.97 -12.32 -6.30
C GLU A 121 25.01 -11.21 -5.80
N ARG A 122 24.76 -11.17 -4.50
CA ARG A 122 23.76 -10.29 -3.89
C ARG A 122 24.04 -8.79 -4.04
N THR A 123 25.30 -8.42 -4.19
CA THR A 123 25.76 -7.03 -4.34
C THR A 123 25.92 -6.60 -5.78
N ARG A 124 25.70 -7.49 -6.72
CA ARG A 124 25.77 -7.19 -8.15
C ARG A 124 24.47 -6.60 -8.64
N VAL A 125 24.51 -5.35 -9.03
CA VAL A 125 23.38 -4.65 -9.66
C VAL A 125 23.82 -4.22 -11.06
N GLN A 126 23.07 -4.64 -12.08
CA GLN A 126 23.22 -4.08 -13.41
C GLN A 126 22.47 -2.74 -13.44
N ALA A 127 23.23 -1.65 -13.58
CA ALA A 127 22.63 -0.33 -13.71
C ALA A 127 21.74 -0.29 -14.97
N PRO A 128 20.46 0.08 -14.84
CA PRO A 128 19.63 0.23 -16.03
C PRO A 128 20.12 1.42 -16.85
N PRO A 129 20.02 1.35 -18.18
CA PRO A 129 20.41 2.46 -19.04
C PRO A 129 19.57 3.69 -18.73
N VAL A 130 20.18 4.86 -18.94
CA VAL A 130 19.51 6.16 -18.84
C VAL A 130 19.77 6.94 -20.11
N ALA A 131 18.80 7.75 -20.54
CA ALA A 131 19.00 8.66 -21.65
C ALA A 131 20.04 9.73 -21.28
N ALA A 132 20.91 10.05 -22.25
CA ALA A 132 21.89 11.13 -22.12
C ALA A 132 21.27 12.52 -22.34
N THR A 133 20.11 12.56 -22.99
CA THR A 133 19.35 13.80 -23.32
C THR A 133 18.23 14.04 -22.30
N ALA A 134 17.51 15.15 -22.47
CA ALA A 134 16.33 15.44 -21.68
C ALA A 134 15.24 14.37 -21.88
N VAL A 135 14.54 14.04 -20.81
CA VAL A 135 13.46 13.07 -20.78
C VAL A 135 12.19 13.64 -20.18
N SER A 136 11.07 13.08 -20.59
CA SER A 136 9.77 13.26 -19.95
C SER A 136 9.42 11.98 -19.18
N VAL A 137 9.20 12.12 -17.89
CA VAL A 137 9.00 10.99 -16.95
C VAL A 137 7.62 11.10 -16.32
N PRO A 138 6.67 10.29 -16.77
CA PRO A 138 5.35 10.20 -16.15
C PRO A 138 5.41 9.40 -14.85
N GLY A 139 4.68 9.89 -13.85
CA GLY A 139 4.70 9.23 -12.56
C GLY A 139 3.69 9.79 -11.57
N ARG A 140 3.87 9.41 -10.33
CA ARG A 140 3.04 9.82 -9.21
C ARG A 140 3.90 10.37 -8.09
N ILE A 141 3.50 11.53 -7.55
CA ILE A 141 4.17 12.14 -6.39
C ILE A 141 3.99 11.21 -5.19
N ALA A 142 5.10 10.88 -4.56
CA ALA A 142 5.14 9.99 -3.41
C ALA A 142 6.03 10.57 -2.30
N PRO A 143 5.81 10.21 -1.04
CA PRO A 143 6.80 10.45 0.00
C PRO A 143 8.10 9.73 -0.34
N GLY A 144 9.14 9.96 0.44
CA GLY A 144 10.35 9.16 0.37
C GLY A 144 10.05 7.65 0.43
N PRO A 145 10.98 6.81 -0.03
CA PRO A 145 10.79 5.36 0.02
C PRO A 145 10.58 4.90 1.47
N GLY A 146 9.66 3.95 1.65
CA GLY A 146 9.34 3.43 2.98
C GLY A 146 10.60 2.89 3.69
N ARG A 147 10.73 3.16 5.00
CA ARG A 147 11.86 2.66 5.80
C ARG A 147 11.62 1.22 6.21
N LEU A 148 12.64 0.40 6.08
CA LEU A 148 12.72 -0.93 6.63
C LEU A 148 13.48 -0.90 7.96
N TYR A 149 13.25 -1.90 8.81
CA TYR A 149 14.04 -2.06 10.03
C TYR A 149 15.49 -2.38 9.67
N GLU A 150 16.43 -1.65 10.25
CA GLU A 150 17.86 -1.71 9.96
C GLU A 150 18.59 -2.19 11.21
N PHE A 151 19.41 -3.24 11.05
CA PHE A 151 20.22 -3.78 12.16
C PHE A 151 21.57 -3.06 12.31
N ALA A 152 22.02 -2.37 11.26
CA ALA A 152 23.28 -1.64 11.26
C ALA A 152 23.10 -0.29 10.57
N THR A 153 23.62 0.78 11.16
CA THR A 153 23.65 2.11 10.58
C THR A 153 24.94 2.29 9.78
N GLY A 154 24.84 2.88 8.58
CA GLY A 154 26.00 3.39 7.86
C GLY A 154 26.47 2.60 6.65
N GLU A 155 25.57 2.18 5.77
CA GLU A 155 25.95 1.68 4.45
C GLU A 155 26.49 2.84 3.59
N ALA A 156 27.80 2.86 3.36
CA ALA A 156 28.43 3.72 2.39
C ALA A 156 28.36 3.06 1.00
N GLY A 157 27.89 3.78 -0.01
CA GLY A 157 27.83 3.28 -1.39
C GLY A 157 26.47 3.44 -2.05
N PRO A 158 26.33 2.97 -3.30
CA PRO A 158 25.09 3.10 -4.05
C PRO A 158 24.00 2.10 -3.59
N ILE A 159 24.36 0.98 -2.96
CA ILE A 159 23.42 -0.01 -2.42
C ILE A 159 23.18 0.31 -0.95
N ARG A 160 21.93 0.56 -0.59
CA ARG A 160 21.50 0.92 0.77
C ARG A 160 20.20 0.22 1.11
N GLN A 161 19.95 -0.02 2.40
CA GLN A 161 18.67 -0.56 2.84
C GLN A 161 17.60 0.52 2.99
N ASN A 162 17.98 1.69 3.48
CA ASN A 162 17.10 2.84 3.65
C ASN A 162 17.71 4.11 3.04
N LEU A 163 16.83 5.07 2.77
CA LEU A 163 17.24 6.40 2.30
C LEU A 163 16.33 7.45 2.94
N ASP A 164 16.96 8.42 3.58
CA ASP A 164 16.33 9.65 4.01
C ASP A 164 16.65 10.76 3.00
N LEU A 165 15.62 11.45 2.49
CA LEU A 165 15.78 12.47 1.44
C LEU A 165 16.65 13.64 1.91
N GLY A 166 16.45 14.08 3.15
CA GLY A 166 17.20 15.22 3.70
C GLY A 166 18.68 14.89 3.96
N GLU A 167 18.95 13.67 4.45
CA GLU A 167 20.32 13.18 4.62
C GLU A 167 21.02 12.98 3.28
N HIS A 168 20.29 12.43 2.31
CA HIS A 168 20.81 12.21 0.97
C HIS A 168 21.11 13.52 0.25
N ALA A 169 20.23 14.53 0.37
CA ALA A 169 20.47 15.87 -0.16
C ALA A 169 21.76 16.48 0.41
N ARG A 170 21.95 16.38 1.74
CA ARG A 170 23.16 16.90 2.40
C ARG A 170 24.44 16.15 1.99
N ALA A 171 24.36 14.84 1.84
CA ALA A 171 25.49 13.99 1.48
C ALA A 171 25.94 14.18 0.01
N THR A 172 25.00 14.46 -0.89
CA THR A 172 25.27 14.63 -2.33
C THR A 172 25.43 16.08 -2.75
N GLY A 173 25.00 17.03 -1.92
CA GLY A 173 24.92 18.44 -2.28
C GLY A 173 23.84 18.79 -3.31
N LEU A 174 22.99 17.85 -3.66
CA LEU A 174 21.91 18.04 -4.63
C LEU A 174 20.73 18.80 -4.00
N PRO A 175 20.15 19.81 -4.71
CA PRO A 175 18.96 20.55 -4.24
C PRO A 175 17.70 19.69 -4.40
N LEU A 176 17.59 18.61 -3.62
CA LEU A 176 16.48 17.67 -3.70
C LEU A 176 15.17 18.28 -3.22
N ARG A 177 14.11 18.02 -3.98
CA ARG A 177 12.74 18.26 -3.52
C ARG A 177 12.39 17.31 -2.36
N PRO A 178 11.51 17.72 -1.41
CA PRO A 178 11.18 16.92 -0.22
C PRO A 178 10.15 15.81 -0.51
N TRP A 179 10.13 15.30 -1.73
CA TRP A 179 9.28 14.22 -2.20
C TRP A 179 9.96 13.46 -3.34
N THR A 180 9.41 12.30 -3.72
CA THR A 180 9.90 11.48 -4.82
C THR A 180 8.85 11.36 -5.91
N LEU A 181 9.28 11.08 -7.14
CA LEU A 181 8.37 10.61 -8.18
C LEU A 181 8.44 9.09 -8.26
N LEU A 182 7.31 8.43 -8.15
CA LEU A 182 7.15 7.02 -8.45
C LEU A 182 6.83 6.89 -9.93
N GLN A 183 7.80 6.47 -10.75
CA GLN A 183 7.60 6.34 -12.20
C GLN A 183 6.59 5.25 -12.50
N THR A 184 5.57 5.55 -13.31
CA THR A 184 4.48 4.62 -13.63
C THR A 184 4.57 4.06 -15.02
N GLU A 185 5.19 4.79 -15.93
CA GLU A 185 5.33 4.45 -17.35
C GLU A 185 6.77 4.65 -17.80
N PRO A 186 7.20 4.07 -18.92
CA PRO A 186 8.51 4.37 -19.50
C PRO A 186 8.70 5.85 -19.76
N GLU A 187 9.94 6.31 -19.60
CA GLU A 187 10.30 7.67 -19.99
C GLU A 187 10.34 7.83 -21.51
N THR A 188 10.09 9.04 -21.98
CA THR A 188 10.23 9.41 -23.40
C THR A 188 11.34 10.45 -23.54
N VAL A 189 12.12 10.34 -24.63
CA VAL A 189 13.12 11.37 -24.97
C VAL A 189 12.42 12.63 -25.45
N VAL A 190 12.86 13.75 -24.93
CA VAL A 190 12.41 15.08 -25.38
C VAL A 190 13.58 15.70 -26.17
N ASP A 191 13.33 16.05 -27.42
CA ASP A 191 14.32 16.78 -28.20
C ASP A 191 14.43 18.21 -27.68
N ASP A 192 15.65 18.66 -27.39
CA ASP A 192 15.94 20.02 -26.87
C ASP A 192 15.36 21.15 -27.76
N GLY A 193 15.06 20.86 -29.05
CA GLY A 193 14.39 21.77 -29.98
C GLY A 193 12.85 21.75 -29.91
N GLU A 194 12.24 20.73 -29.31
CA GLU A 194 10.77 20.52 -29.32
C GLU A 194 10.06 21.02 -28.06
N VAL A 195 10.78 21.15 -26.95
CA VAL A 195 10.22 21.71 -25.70
C VAL A 195 9.59 23.09 -25.91
N ALA A 196 10.15 23.88 -26.85
CA ALA A 196 9.63 25.20 -27.21
C ALA A 196 8.37 25.19 -28.07
N LEU A 197 7.98 24.06 -28.67
CA LEU A 197 6.91 23.97 -29.68
C LEU A 197 5.70 23.11 -29.27
N GLY A 198 5.70 22.53 -28.07
CA GLY A 198 4.56 21.72 -27.57
C GLY A 198 4.29 20.45 -28.38
N ARG A 199 5.31 19.88 -29.03
CA ARG A 199 5.20 18.64 -29.81
C ARG A 199 5.23 17.40 -28.92
N GLU A 200 4.58 16.35 -29.37
CA GLU A 200 4.55 15.04 -28.73
C GLU A 200 5.95 14.39 -28.64
N PRO A 201 6.29 13.72 -27.54
CA PRO A 201 7.60 13.11 -27.33
C PRO A 201 7.91 12.00 -28.32
N VAL A 202 9.13 11.95 -28.82
CA VAL A 202 9.61 10.98 -29.82
C VAL A 202 10.11 9.71 -29.13
N GLY A 203 9.26 8.71 -29.02
CA GLY A 203 9.62 7.33 -28.66
C GLY A 203 9.83 7.08 -27.17
N ALA A 204 9.15 6.07 -26.65
CA ALA A 204 9.36 5.56 -25.29
C ALA A 204 10.68 4.79 -25.22
N ILE A 205 11.48 5.03 -24.18
CA ILE A 205 12.62 4.18 -23.83
C ILE A 205 12.08 3.06 -22.94
N GLU A 206 11.79 1.92 -23.55
CA GLU A 206 11.46 0.72 -22.80
C GLU A 206 12.73 0.14 -22.18
N ASP A 207 12.74 0.09 -20.85
CA ASP A 207 13.69 -0.73 -20.10
C ASP A 207 12.96 -1.95 -19.54
N PRO A 208 12.99 -3.09 -20.25
CA PRO A 208 12.27 -4.29 -19.84
C PRO A 208 12.81 -4.90 -18.54
N ALA A 209 13.99 -4.47 -18.10
CA ALA A 209 14.57 -4.90 -16.83
C ALA A 209 13.90 -4.24 -15.62
N LEU A 210 13.34 -3.03 -15.77
CA LEU A 210 12.70 -2.29 -14.67
C LEU A 210 11.20 -2.59 -14.56
N LEU A 211 10.83 -3.33 -13.54
CA LEU A 211 9.43 -3.58 -13.22
C LEU A 211 8.84 -2.39 -12.45
N ARG A 212 7.64 -1.96 -12.86
CA ARG A 212 6.90 -0.84 -12.24
C ARG A 212 5.57 -1.28 -11.63
N ASP A 213 5.48 -2.56 -11.24
CA ASP A 213 4.33 -3.11 -10.54
C ASP A 213 4.37 -2.70 -9.05
N TRP A 214 4.20 -1.41 -8.82
CA TRP A 214 4.31 -0.83 -7.48
C TRP A 214 3.23 -1.39 -6.56
N PRO A 215 3.60 -1.90 -5.36
CA PRO A 215 2.62 -2.44 -4.44
C PRO A 215 1.53 -1.41 -4.13
N ALA A 216 0.29 -1.75 -4.45
CA ALA A 216 -0.84 -0.99 -3.93
C ALA A 216 -0.88 -1.15 -2.40
N PRO A 217 -1.30 -0.11 -1.66
CA PRO A 217 -1.53 -0.26 -0.22
C PRO A 217 -2.45 -1.46 -0.01
N ALA A 218 -1.94 -2.49 0.70
CA ALA A 218 -2.69 -3.70 0.95
C ALA A 218 -3.91 -3.36 1.83
N THR A 219 -5.07 -3.18 1.24
CA THR A 219 -6.31 -2.86 1.98
C THR A 219 -6.75 -4.01 2.87
N GLY A 220 -6.48 -5.25 2.46
CA GLY A 220 -6.88 -6.44 3.19
C GLY A 220 -8.39 -6.54 3.41
N LEU A 221 -9.20 -5.87 2.59
CA LEU A 221 -10.66 -5.79 2.72
C LEU A 221 -11.30 -7.17 2.82
N ALA A 222 -10.90 -8.10 1.95
CA ALA A 222 -11.41 -9.46 1.96
C ALA A 222 -11.17 -10.17 3.30
N LYS A 223 -10.03 -9.94 3.95
CA LYS A 223 -9.73 -10.51 5.27
C LYS A 223 -10.66 -9.96 6.35
N HIS A 224 -10.94 -8.65 6.35
CA HIS A 224 -11.84 -8.03 7.33
C HIS A 224 -13.29 -8.51 7.15
N HIS A 225 -13.78 -8.63 5.92
CA HIS A 225 -15.10 -9.22 5.64
C HIS A 225 -15.17 -10.68 6.05
N GLY A 226 -14.13 -11.48 5.79
CA GLY A 226 -14.05 -12.88 6.23
C GLY A 226 -14.11 -13.01 7.75
N TYR A 227 -13.34 -12.19 8.49
CA TYR A 227 -13.40 -12.18 9.96
C TYR A 227 -14.74 -11.69 10.50
N ALA A 228 -15.37 -10.70 9.88
CA ALA A 228 -16.70 -10.25 10.27
C ALA A 228 -17.72 -11.38 10.13
N ALA A 229 -17.71 -12.10 9.01
CA ALA A 229 -18.58 -13.27 8.78
C ALA A 229 -18.36 -14.37 9.83
N GLN A 230 -17.12 -14.67 10.21
CA GLN A 230 -16.80 -15.64 11.26
C GLN A 230 -17.36 -15.22 12.62
N TRP A 231 -17.22 -13.95 13.01
CA TRP A 231 -17.76 -13.44 14.27
C TRP A 231 -19.28 -13.49 14.33
N PHE A 232 -19.96 -13.11 13.25
CA PHE A 232 -21.42 -13.21 13.18
C PHE A 232 -21.91 -14.66 13.13
N ALA A 233 -21.19 -15.55 12.46
CA ALA A 233 -21.52 -16.99 12.48
C ALA A 233 -21.39 -17.56 13.90
N LEU A 234 -20.34 -17.18 14.64
CA LEU A 234 -20.19 -17.60 16.04
C LEU A 234 -21.30 -17.03 16.92
N CYS A 235 -21.69 -15.77 16.73
CA CYS A 235 -22.84 -15.18 17.43
C CYS A 235 -24.13 -15.96 17.16
N ALA A 236 -24.41 -16.28 15.90
CA ALA A 236 -25.57 -17.09 15.49
C ALA A 236 -25.52 -18.50 16.07
N LEU A 237 -24.35 -19.13 16.14
CA LEU A 237 -24.17 -20.44 16.75
C LEU A 237 -24.48 -20.41 18.25
N ILE A 238 -23.97 -19.44 18.99
CA ILE A 238 -24.27 -19.27 20.42
C ILE A 238 -25.78 -19.07 20.63
N ALA A 239 -26.41 -18.21 19.82
CA ALA A 239 -27.84 -17.99 19.86
C ALA A 239 -28.63 -19.29 19.57
N GLY A 240 -28.28 -20.01 18.52
CA GLY A 240 -28.92 -21.27 18.11
C GLY A 240 -28.81 -22.37 19.19
N LEU A 241 -27.60 -22.56 19.73
CA LEU A 241 -27.37 -23.52 20.81
C LEU A 241 -28.14 -23.13 22.10
N THR A 242 -28.13 -21.84 22.44
CA THR A 242 -28.88 -21.35 23.61
C THR A 242 -30.38 -21.57 23.43
N LEU A 243 -30.92 -21.24 22.26
CA LEU A 243 -32.33 -21.48 21.93
C LEU A 243 -32.68 -22.98 22.01
N TRP A 244 -31.82 -23.83 21.41
CA TRP A 244 -32.04 -25.27 21.39
C TRP A 244 -32.04 -25.85 22.81
N PHE A 245 -30.98 -25.68 23.57
CA PHE A 245 -30.81 -26.35 24.85
C PHE A 245 -31.63 -25.70 25.99
N GLN A 246 -31.82 -24.40 26.00
CA GLN A 246 -32.53 -23.75 27.08
C GLN A 246 -34.03 -23.64 26.86
N PHE A 247 -34.51 -23.71 25.63
CA PHE A 247 -35.93 -23.51 25.33
C PHE A 247 -36.56 -24.71 24.58
N LEU A 248 -36.03 -25.15 23.44
CA LEU A 248 -36.67 -26.13 22.59
C LEU A 248 -36.60 -27.57 23.17
N GLN A 249 -35.47 -27.99 23.65
CA GLN A 249 -35.28 -29.31 24.23
C GLN A 249 -36.16 -29.55 25.47
N PRO A 250 -36.23 -28.65 26.46
CA PRO A 250 -37.12 -28.80 27.61
C PRO A 250 -38.61 -28.83 27.23
N LEU A 251 -39.02 -28.05 26.22
CA LEU A 251 -40.40 -28.09 25.72
C LEU A 251 -40.75 -29.45 25.10
N ARG A 252 -39.88 -30.01 24.28
CA ARG A 252 -40.05 -31.34 23.67
C ARG A 252 -40.15 -32.45 24.72
N GLN A 253 -39.32 -32.37 25.76
CA GLN A 253 -39.35 -33.33 26.87
C GLN A 253 -40.68 -33.28 27.64
N ARG A 254 -41.18 -32.09 27.91
CA ARG A 254 -42.49 -31.90 28.57
C ARG A 254 -43.66 -32.42 27.75
N HIS A 255 -43.65 -32.19 26.42
CA HIS A 255 -44.65 -32.72 25.52
C HIS A 255 -44.61 -34.28 25.43
N ALA A 256 -43.43 -34.85 25.41
CA ALA A 256 -43.26 -36.30 25.41
C ALA A 256 -43.72 -36.97 26.71
N ALA A 257 -43.46 -36.31 27.87
CA ALA A 257 -43.93 -36.77 29.18
C ALA A 257 -45.47 -36.76 29.24
N ARG A 258 -46.12 -35.66 28.85
CA ARG A 258 -47.57 -35.54 28.79
C ARG A 258 -48.26 -36.58 27.91
N ARG A 259 -47.65 -36.99 26.77
CA ARG A 259 -48.18 -38.03 25.90
C ARG A 259 -48.12 -39.43 26.52
N ARG A 260 -47.21 -39.69 27.47
CA ARG A 260 -47.08 -40.97 28.17
C ARG A 260 -48.07 -41.09 29.34
N GLU A 261 -48.61 -40.00 29.86
CA GLU A 261 -49.56 -39.96 30.98
C GLU A 261 -51.03 -40.05 30.52
N LEU A 262 -51.32 -39.98 29.21
CA LEU A 262 -52.68 -40.23 28.68
C LEU A 262 -52.97 -41.74 28.66
N PRO A 263 -54.06 -42.22 29.35
CA PRO A 263 -54.47 -43.64 29.35
C PRO A 263 -54.79 -44.07 27.92
N PRO A 264 -54.54 -45.35 27.55
CA PRO A 264 -54.98 -45.86 26.28
C PRO A 264 -56.50 -45.80 26.22
N ALA A 265 -57.06 -45.35 25.07
CA ALA A 265 -58.47 -45.23 24.82
C ALA A 265 -59.13 -46.62 24.72
#